data_6c5b11174d16f0ac8aeb1ef91753db43
#
_entry.id   6c5b11174d16f0ac8aeb1ef91753db43
#
_cell.length_a   1.000
_cell.length_b   1.000
_cell.length_c   1.000
_cell.angle_alpha   90.00
_cell.angle_beta   90.00
_cell.angle_gamma   90.00
#
_symmetry.space_group_name_H-M   'P 1'
#
loop_
_entity.id
_entity.type
_entity.pdbx_description
1 polymer ?
#
loop_
_entity_poly.entity_id
_entity_poly.type
_entity_poly.pdbx_seq_one_letter_code
_entity_poly.pdbx_strand_id
1 'polypeptide(L)'
;MTQKDIIVEHAMKMFVAQGIKAVRMDDIAQELSISKRTLYELFGDKEELLYQSMLLYAQQNKSRRTRQIAELNDPLEIMLLSLRDMIEGAPTVSRMHRNMKRFYPRVVEKLRCDDVYERQNLKKWLNYCVAKGYMTETS
;
A
#
# COMPACT_ATOMS: atom_id res chain seq x y z
N MET A 1 -17.58 3.26 10.05
CA MET A 1 -16.20 3.76 10.03
C MET A 1 -15.89 4.45 11.34
N THR A 2 -14.88 4.01 12.06
CA THR A 2 -14.51 4.59 13.35
C THR A 2 -13.70 5.87 13.15
N GLN A 3 -13.53 6.65 14.24
CA GLN A 3 -12.65 7.83 14.23
C GLN A 3 -11.24 7.45 13.80
N LYS A 4 -10.74 6.32 14.29
CA LYS A 4 -9.41 5.80 13.98
C LYS A 4 -9.26 5.52 12.48
N ASP A 5 -10.27 4.94 11.86
CA ASP A 5 -10.28 4.65 10.42
C ASP A 5 -10.23 5.93 9.58
N ILE A 6 -10.97 6.94 10.00
CA ILE A 6 -10.97 8.25 9.32
C ILE A 6 -9.60 8.89 9.38
N ILE A 7 -8.95 8.83 10.54
CA ILE A 7 -7.61 9.39 10.74
C ILE A 7 -6.59 8.67 9.86
N VAL A 8 -6.63 7.34 9.82
CA VAL A 8 -5.71 6.54 8.99
C VAL A 8 -5.89 6.85 7.51
N GLU A 9 -7.13 6.99 7.05
CA GLU A 9 -7.41 7.33 5.65
C GLU A 9 -6.83 8.70 5.26
N HIS A 10 -7.06 9.71 6.09
CA HIS A 10 -6.53 11.05 5.84
C HIS A 10 -5.00 11.08 5.93
N ALA A 11 -4.42 10.42 6.93
CA ALA A 11 -2.97 10.32 7.08
C ALA A 11 -2.33 9.64 5.86
N MET A 12 -2.94 8.55 5.38
CA MET A 12 -2.49 7.87 4.18
C MET A 12 -2.44 8.81 2.97
N LYS A 13 -3.51 9.56 2.74
CA LYS A 13 -3.58 10.52 1.63
C LYS A 13 -2.50 11.58 1.73
N MET A 14 -2.24 12.09 2.94
CA MET A 14 -1.19 13.07 3.18
C MET A 14 0.21 12.49 2.92
N PHE A 15 0.48 11.29 3.42
CA PHE A 15 1.77 10.62 3.21
C PHE A 15 2.04 10.35 1.73
N VAL A 16 1.03 9.92 0.99
CA VAL A 16 1.16 9.65 -0.45
C VAL A 16 1.37 10.96 -1.24
N ALA A 17 0.61 11.99 -0.91
CA ALA A 17 0.66 13.26 -1.66
C ALA A 17 1.89 14.10 -1.34
N GLN A 18 2.28 14.20 -0.06
CA GLN A 18 3.32 15.12 0.39
C GLN A 18 4.65 14.45 0.71
N GLY A 19 4.64 13.12 0.86
CA GLY A 19 5.80 12.36 1.26
C GLY A 19 5.84 12.08 2.77
N ILE A 20 6.43 10.96 3.13
CA ILE A 20 6.41 10.46 4.50
C ILE A 20 7.17 11.37 5.46
N LYS A 21 8.33 11.88 5.04
CA LYS A 21 9.17 12.72 5.87
C LYS A 21 8.54 14.10 6.12
N ALA A 22 7.87 14.66 5.11
CA ALA A 22 7.30 16.01 5.17
C ALA A 22 6.09 16.11 6.09
N VAL A 23 5.36 15.02 6.30
CA VAL A 23 4.13 15.01 7.10
C VAL A 23 4.47 14.74 8.57
N ARG A 24 4.05 15.65 9.44
CA ARG A 24 4.23 15.52 10.90
C ARG A 24 2.91 15.19 11.57
N MET A 25 2.99 14.65 12.79
CA MET A 25 1.80 14.40 13.60
C MET A 25 0.99 15.69 13.83
N ASP A 26 1.67 16.81 14.01
CA ASP A 26 1.03 18.13 14.15
C ASP A 26 0.20 18.47 12.91
N ASP A 27 0.73 18.21 11.73
CA ASP A 27 0.05 18.50 10.47
C ASP A 27 -1.22 17.67 10.32
N ILE A 28 -1.16 16.41 10.71
CA ILE A 28 -2.32 15.50 10.66
C ILE A 28 -3.40 15.95 11.64
N ALA A 29 -3.00 16.28 12.86
CA ALA A 29 -3.92 16.76 13.88
C ALA A 29 -4.62 18.04 13.44
N GLN A 30 -3.87 18.97 12.86
CA GLN A 30 -4.39 20.24 12.36
C GLN A 30 -5.37 20.03 11.21
N GLU A 31 -5.02 19.19 10.25
CA GLU A 31 -5.85 18.88 9.10
C GLU A 31 -7.21 18.29 9.51
N LEU A 32 -7.19 17.44 10.53
CA LEU A 32 -8.39 16.75 11.01
C LEU A 32 -9.12 17.51 12.14
N SER A 33 -8.61 18.67 12.54
CA SER A 33 -9.17 19.48 13.63
C SER A 33 -9.31 18.69 14.93
N ILE A 34 -8.33 17.85 15.23
CA ILE A 34 -8.25 17.11 16.49
C ILE A 34 -7.01 17.56 17.27
N SER A 35 -7.01 17.29 18.58
CA SER A 35 -5.85 17.61 19.39
C SER A 35 -4.71 16.62 19.11
N LYS A 36 -3.48 17.12 19.21
CA LYS A 36 -2.28 16.29 19.13
C LYS A 36 -2.30 15.18 20.17
N ARG A 37 -2.80 15.49 21.37
CA ARG A 37 -2.96 14.52 22.45
C ARG A 37 -3.86 13.35 22.04
N THR A 38 -5.02 13.65 21.44
CA THR A 38 -5.95 12.62 20.95
C THR A 38 -5.28 11.72 19.93
N LEU A 39 -4.53 12.33 19.01
CA LEU A 39 -3.83 11.58 17.97
C LEU A 39 -2.80 10.62 18.57
N TYR A 40 -2.01 11.08 19.53
CA TYR A 40 -1.03 10.23 20.22
C TYR A 40 -1.67 9.17 21.11
N GLU A 41 -2.83 9.45 21.70
CA GLU A 41 -3.56 8.46 22.48
C GLU A 41 -4.05 7.29 21.61
N LEU A 42 -4.44 7.60 20.37
CA LEU A 42 -4.99 6.59 19.45
C LEU A 42 -3.90 5.73 18.78
N PHE A 43 -2.74 6.32 18.47
CA PHE A 43 -1.72 5.63 17.67
C PHE A 43 -0.37 5.46 18.38
N GLY A 44 -0.15 6.15 19.46
CA GLY A 44 1.12 6.11 20.19
C GLY A 44 2.20 6.99 19.56
N ASP A 45 2.57 6.73 18.31
CA ASP A 45 3.58 7.53 17.60
C ASP A 45 3.31 7.58 16.09
N LYS A 46 4.12 8.36 15.38
CA LYS A 46 4.03 8.50 13.92
C LYS A 46 4.30 7.16 13.22
N GLU A 47 5.20 6.37 13.75
CA GLU A 47 5.58 5.08 13.15
C GLU A 47 4.39 4.13 13.07
N GLU A 48 3.58 4.04 14.13
CA GLU A 48 2.37 3.22 14.14
C GLU A 48 1.31 3.75 13.18
N LEU A 49 1.11 5.06 13.16
CA LEU A 49 0.16 5.69 12.22
C LEU A 49 0.62 5.46 10.77
N LEU A 50 1.92 5.60 10.51
CA LEU A 50 2.49 5.34 9.18
C LEU A 50 2.26 3.88 8.76
N TYR A 51 2.50 2.94 9.66
CA TYR A 51 2.27 1.51 9.40
C TYR A 51 0.82 1.25 8.99
N GLN A 52 -0.14 1.74 9.78
CA GLN A 52 -1.55 1.55 9.48
C GLN A 52 -1.97 2.24 8.19
N SER A 53 -1.41 3.41 7.90
CA SER A 53 -1.66 4.15 6.67
C SER A 53 -1.16 3.41 5.43
N MET A 54 0.03 2.84 5.50
CA MET A 54 0.62 2.08 4.39
C MET A 54 -0.09 0.75 4.18
N LEU A 55 -0.53 0.12 5.27
CA LEU A 55 -1.34 -1.09 5.18
C LEU A 55 -2.67 -0.82 4.46
N LEU A 56 -3.33 0.28 4.82
CA LEU A 56 -4.57 0.70 4.14
C LEU A 56 -4.33 1.00 2.66
N TYR A 57 -3.24 1.69 2.35
CA TYR A 57 -2.87 2.01 0.96
C TYR A 57 -2.70 0.73 0.12
N ALA A 58 -1.98 -0.25 0.67
CA ALA A 58 -1.80 -1.55 0.00
C ALA A 58 -3.13 -2.28 -0.19
N GLN A 59 -3.99 -2.27 0.82
CA GLN A 59 -5.31 -2.91 0.75
C GLN A 59 -6.21 -2.25 -0.29
N GLN A 60 -6.21 -0.93 -0.37
CA GLN A 60 -7.00 -0.20 -1.35
C GLN A 60 -6.53 -0.48 -2.78
N ASN A 61 -5.22 -0.52 -3.00
CA ASN A 61 -4.65 -0.84 -4.30
C ASN A 61 -4.99 -2.27 -4.73
N LYS A 62 -4.94 -3.20 -3.79
CA LYS A 62 -5.31 -4.59 -4.02
C LYS A 62 -6.78 -4.73 -4.38
N SER A 63 -7.67 -4.08 -3.62
CA SER A 63 -9.12 -4.11 -3.87
C SER A 63 -9.46 -3.52 -5.24
N ARG A 64 -8.81 -2.41 -5.61
CA ARG A 64 -9.00 -1.79 -6.92
C ARG A 64 -8.57 -2.73 -8.04
N ARG A 65 -7.40 -3.36 -7.92
CA ARG A 65 -6.92 -4.34 -8.90
C ARG A 65 -7.86 -5.53 -9.01
N THR A 66 -8.32 -6.06 -7.89
CA THR A 66 -9.25 -7.19 -7.88
C THR A 66 -10.54 -6.86 -8.60
N ARG A 67 -11.11 -5.68 -8.38
CA ARG A 67 -12.33 -5.24 -9.08
C ARG A 67 -12.10 -5.09 -10.57
N GLN A 68 -10.98 -4.50 -10.98
CA GLN A 68 -10.64 -4.33 -12.39
C GLN A 68 -10.45 -5.68 -13.09
N ILE A 69 -9.78 -6.62 -12.41
CA ILE A 69 -9.54 -7.97 -12.93
C ILE A 69 -10.84 -8.77 -13.05
N ALA A 70 -11.79 -8.58 -12.13
CA ALA A 70 -13.06 -9.29 -12.15
C ALA A 70 -13.89 -9.00 -13.42
N GLU A 71 -13.67 -7.85 -14.04
CA GLU A 71 -14.35 -7.45 -15.28
C GLU A 71 -13.67 -8.00 -16.54
N LEU A 72 -12.47 -8.57 -16.41
CA LEU A 72 -11.67 -9.08 -17.52
C LEU A 72 -11.75 -10.60 -17.58
N ASN A 73 -11.95 -11.14 -18.79
CA ASN A 73 -12.02 -12.59 -19.00
C ASN A 73 -10.73 -13.16 -19.63
N ASP A 74 -9.88 -12.31 -20.18
CA ASP A 74 -8.65 -12.71 -20.86
C ASP A 74 -7.46 -12.59 -19.89
N PRO A 75 -6.76 -13.70 -19.60
CA PRO A 75 -5.56 -13.66 -18.74
C PRO A 75 -4.47 -12.72 -19.24
N LEU A 76 -4.34 -12.55 -20.54
CA LEU A 76 -3.36 -11.62 -21.12
C LEU A 76 -3.72 -10.17 -20.79
N GLU A 77 -5.00 -9.80 -20.87
CA GLU A 77 -5.48 -8.47 -20.48
C GLU A 77 -5.26 -8.20 -19.00
N ILE A 78 -5.48 -9.20 -18.16
CA ILE A 78 -5.23 -9.11 -16.71
C ILE A 78 -3.75 -8.83 -16.45
N MET A 79 -2.86 -9.56 -17.13
CA MET A 79 -1.42 -9.38 -16.99
C MET A 79 -0.99 -7.96 -17.44
N LEU A 80 -1.49 -7.50 -18.59
CA LEU A 80 -1.18 -6.18 -19.12
C LEU A 80 -1.66 -5.06 -18.20
N LEU A 81 -2.85 -5.19 -17.63
CA LEU A 81 -3.38 -4.23 -16.67
C LEU A 81 -2.53 -4.18 -15.40
N SER A 82 -2.14 -5.35 -14.89
CA SER A 82 -1.30 -5.45 -13.69
C SER A 82 0.07 -4.82 -13.91
N LEU A 83 0.68 -5.06 -15.06
CA LEU A 83 1.98 -4.46 -15.42
C LEU A 83 1.86 -2.95 -15.58
N ARG A 84 0.80 -2.47 -16.21
CA ARG A 84 0.54 -1.04 -16.37
C ARG A 84 0.41 -0.34 -15.02
N ASP A 85 -0.38 -0.91 -14.11
CA ASP A 85 -0.54 -0.36 -12.77
C ASP A 85 0.78 -0.31 -12.00
N MET A 86 1.59 -1.37 -12.14
CA MET A 86 2.90 -1.43 -11.52
C MET A 86 3.83 -0.33 -12.05
N ILE A 87 3.87 -0.13 -13.36
CA ILE A 87 4.71 0.87 -14.01
C ILE A 87 4.27 2.28 -13.62
N GLU A 88 2.97 2.58 -13.67
CA GLU A 88 2.43 3.89 -13.35
C GLU A 88 2.62 4.25 -11.87
N GLY A 89 2.48 3.27 -10.97
CA GLY A 89 2.65 3.47 -9.53
C GLY A 89 4.09 3.41 -9.03
N ALA A 90 5.02 2.88 -9.84
CA ALA A 90 6.38 2.61 -9.39
C ALA A 90 7.14 3.82 -8.85
N PRO A 91 7.08 5.03 -9.47
CA PRO A 91 7.82 6.19 -8.94
C PRO A 91 7.38 6.58 -7.53
N THR A 92 6.08 6.61 -7.27
CA THR A 92 5.53 6.95 -5.95
C THR A 92 5.89 5.88 -4.93
N VAL A 93 5.68 4.60 -5.27
CA VAL A 93 5.98 3.46 -4.40
C VAL A 93 7.47 3.42 -4.08
N SER A 94 8.33 3.59 -5.07
CA SER A 94 9.78 3.58 -4.88
C SER A 94 10.25 4.69 -3.95
N ARG A 95 9.70 5.90 -4.11
CA ARG A 95 10.04 7.04 -3.25
C ARG A 95 9.61 6.79 -1.81
N MET A 96 8.38 6.31 -1.62
CA MET A 96 7.86 6.00 -0.30
C MET A 96 8.65 4.88 0.37
N HIS A 97 8.99 3.85 -0.37
CA HIS A 97 9.78 2.72 0.14
C HIS A 97 11.17 3.18 0.59
N ARG A 98 11.84 4.00 -0.21
CA ARG A 98 13.16 4.54 0.16
C ARG A 98 13.09 5.36 1.44
N ASN A 99 12.08 6.21 1.58
CA ASN A 99 11.89 7.03 2.78
C ASN A 99 11.57 6.19 4.01
N MET A 100 10.71 5.19 3.86
CA MET A 100 10.41 4.26 4.97
C MET A 100 11.64 3.48 5.38
N LYS A 101 12.39 2.95 4.43
CA LYS A 101 13.59 2.15 4.71
C LYS A 101 14.64 2.98 5.44
N ARG A 102 14.78 4.25 5.09
CA ARG A 102 15.75 5.15 5.70
C ARG A 102 15.34 5.62 7.09
N PHE A 103 14.09 6.04 7.26
CA PHE A 103 13.62 6.69 8.49
C PHE A 103 12.77 5.81 9.40
N TYR A 104 12.11 4.80 8.85
CA TYR A 104 11.19 3.93 9.57
C TYR A 104 11.38 2.46 9.18
N PRO A 105 12.57 1.88 9.44
CA PRO A 105 12.86 0.50 9.01
C PRO A 105 11.95 -0.54 9.66
N ARG A 106 11.44 -0.28 10.87
CA ARG A 106 10.51 -1.19 11.54
C ARG A 106 9.18 -1.29 10.80
N VAL A 107 8.72 -0.18 10.19
CA VAL A 107 7.50 -0.17 9.39
C VAL A 107 7.67 -1.06 8.16
N VAL A 108 8.82 -0.94 7.49
CA VAL A 108 9.14 -1.79 6.34
C VAL A 108 9.10 -3.27 6.72
N GLU A 109 9.67 -3.61 7.87
CA GLU A 109 9.70 -5.00 8.35
C GLU A 109 8.31 -5.55 8.65
N LYS A 110 7.46 -4.76 9.31
CA LYS A 110 6.07 -5.13 9.57
C LYS A 110 5.28 -5.33 8.28
N LEU A 111 5.44 -4.40 7.33
CA LEU A 111 4.76 -4.49 6.03
C LEU A 111 5.24 -5.69 5.22
N ARG A 112 6.52 -6.02 5.32
CA ARG A 112 7.09 -7.20 4.65
C ARG A 112 6.45 -8.49 5.16
N CYS A 113 6.21 -8.60 6.46
CA CYS A 113 5.53 -9.75 7.04
C CYS A 113 4.09 -9.87 6.52
N ASP A 114 3.39 -8.75 6.40
CA ASP A 114 2.03 -8.72 5.86
C ASP A 114 2.00 -9.03 4.35
N ASP A 115 3.07 -8.72 3.62
CA ASP A 115 3.19 -8.93 2.18
C ASP A 115 3.40 -10.40 1.78
N VAL A 116 3.71 -11.28 2.71
CA VAL A 116 3.94 -12.70 2.41
C VAL A 116 2.77 -13.29 1.63
N TYR A 117 1.55 -12.94 2.02
CA TYR A 117 0.34 -13.40 1.35
C TYR A 117 0.27 -12.95 -0.11
N GLU A 118 0.60 -11.71 -0.41
CA GLU A 118 0.58 -11.19 -1.78
C GLU A 118 1.62 -11.85 -2.69
N ARG A 119 2.82 -12.12 -2.16
CA ARG A 119 3.86 -12.85 -2.90
C ARG A 119 3.40 -14.25 -3.25
N GLN A 120 2.73 -14.94 -2.33
CA GLN A 120 2.18 -16.26 -2.59
C GLN A 120 1.10 -16.24 -3.66
N ASN A 121 0.24 -15.21 -3.64
CA ASN A 121 -0.80 -15.04 -4.66
C ASN A 121 -0.20 -14.77 -6.04
N LEU A 122 0.82 -13.94 -6.14
CA LEU A 122 1.53 -13.69 -7.39
C LEU A 122 2.16 -14.97 -7.94
N LYS A 123 2.81 -15.76 -7.08
CA LYS A 123 3.41 -17.03 -7.47
C LYS A 123 2.36 -18.01 -7.99
N LYS A 124 1.21 -18.13 -7.33
CA LYS A 124 0.11 -18.97 -7.76
C LYS A 124 -0.40 -18.53 -9.12
N TRP A 125 -0.53 -17.24 -9.34
CA TRP A 125 -1.01 -16.69 -10.60
C TRP A 125 -0.03 -16.97 -11.75
N LEU A 126 1.27 -16.79 -11.52
CA LEU A 126 2.30 -17.10 -12.50
C LEU A 126 2.30 -18.58 -12.85
N ASN A 127 2.15 -19.47 -11.86
CA ASN A 127 2.05 -20.90 -12.08
C ASN A 127 0.82 -21.24 -12.92
N TYR A 128 -0.30 -20.58 -12.69
CA TYR A 128 -1.50 -20.73 -13.50
C TYR A 128 -1.24 -20.35 -14.96
N CYS A 129 -0.56 -19.25 -15.22
CA CYS A 129 -0.22 -18.81 -16.56
C CYS A 129 0.67 -19.81 -17.29
N VAL A 130 1.65 -20.38 -16.60
CA VAL A 130 2.53 -21.42 -17.15
C VAL A 130 1.71 -22.68 -17.51
N ALA A 131 0.86 -23.13 -16.60
CA ALA A 131 0.02 -24.31 -16.80
C ALA A 131 -0.94 -24.17 -17.99
N LYS A 132 -1.41 -22.96 -18.27
CA LYS A 132 -2.30 -22.67 -19.40
C LYS A 132 -1.56 -22.35 -20.71
N GLY A 133 -0.23 -22.33 -20.68
CA GLY A 133 0.58 -22.09 -21.88
C GLY A 133 0.73 -20.62 -22.27
N TYR A 134 0.32 -19.69 -21.40
CA TYR A 134 0.47 -18.26 -21.66
C TYR A 134 1.90 -17.77 -21.47
N MET A 135 2.69 -18.46 -20.65
CA MET A 135 4.09 -18.16 -20.34
C MET A 135 4.89 -19.44 -20.27
N THR A 136 6.21 -19.35 -20.52
CA THR A 136 7.13 -20.47 -20.31
C THR A 136 7.79 -20.35 -18.93
N GLU A 137 8.25 -21.50 -18.39
CA GLU A 137 8.91 -21.53 -17.06
C GLU A 137 10.19 -20.71 -17.00
N THR A 138 10.82 -20.50 -18.16
CA THR A 138 12.07 -19.75 -18.27
C THR A 138 11.89 -18.25 -18.52
N SER A 139 10.68 -17.79 -18.56
CA SER A 139 10.34 -16.38 -18.86
C SER A 139 10.35 -15.47 -17.63
#